data_f5078e805ddc2dcae7a5135b2f89fa3e
#
_entry.id   f5078e805ddc2dcae7a5135b2f89fa3e
#
_cell.length_a   1.000
_cell.length_b   1.000
_cell.length_c   1.000
_cell.angle_alpha   90.00
_cell.angle_beta   90.00
_cell.angle_gamma   90.00
#
_symmetry.space_group_name_H-M   'P 1'
#
loop_
_entity.id
_entity.type
_entity.pdbx_description
1 polymer ?
#
loop_
_entity_poly.entity_id
_entity_poly.type
_entity_poly.pdbx_seq_one_letter_code
_entity_poly.pdbx_strand_id
1 'polypeptide(L)'
;MRLFANRDYRRLFSAQIIALFGTGLATVALGLLAYDLAGPSAGAVLGTALTIKMVMYVVIAPIAAAYVDRLPRRTLLTLLDAVRAVVVLALPFVTEIWHIYLLVGLLQAASAAFTPTFQAVIPDIVTEESAYVRALSASQVASTMESLLSPVLAAVALAFLSFDRLFLGTSAGFLLSALLVLSTRIPEARPNTHSRAWDRATAGIRTFLRTPRLRGIMALNLAVAAAGSIVVVNTVNFVRDELGGSQSAVAWMLAASGGGTLLAALALPRVLDRVAARTVMVTGAGVLVGGTAAAVTLASAGLTTWAGTAIVWALIGIGMALVITPTGKVLRASVEPNAIPGAFAAQFSLSHLAWLITYPIAGWLGTNVGFAAAWSALAALAGAGAIGALLLWPRHDGRQAATGPVAPVPGGRPADRSTLSKAA
;
A
#
# COMPACT_ATOMS: atom_id res chain seq x y z
N MET A 1 4.35 18.78 20.60
CA MET A 1 2.97 18.34 20.89
C MET A 1 2.83 16.84 20.65
N ARG A 2 2.13 16.07 21.48
CA ARG A 2 1.85 14.65 21.18
C ARG A 2 0.78 14.63 20.09
N LEU A 3 1.12 14.16 18.90
CA LEU A 3 0.27 14.15 17.69
C LEU A 3 -1.16 13.64 17.97
N PHE A 4 -1.29 12.53 18.68
CA PHE A 4 -2.57 11.92 19.04
C PHE A 4 -3.31 12.59 20.21
N ALA A 5 -2.74 13.64 20.83
CA ALA A 5 -3.47 14.46 21.78
C ALA A 5 -4.45 15.42 21.08
N ASN A 6 -4.20 15.75 19.81
CA ASN A 6 -5.14 16.50 18.99
C ASN A 6 -6.36 15.62 18.66
N ARG A 7 -7.55 16.02 19.14
CA ARG A 7 -8.81 15.28 19.00
C ARG A 7 -9.22 15.14 17.52
N ASP A 8 -9.05 16.19 16.74
CA ASP A 8 -9.47 16.21 15.33
C ASP A 8 -8.55 15.33 14.49
N TYR A 9 -7.22 15.39 14.71
CA TYR A 9 -6.29 14.47 14.06
C TYR A 9 -6.57 13.00 14.42
N ARG A 10 -6.83 12.70 15.69
CA ARG A 10 -7.13 11.33 16.13
C ARG A 10 -8.38 10.77 15.47
N ARG A 11 -9.46 11.55 15.33
CA ARG A 11 -10.69 11.15 14.64
C ARG A 11 -10.44 10.91 13.15
N LEU A 12 -9.73 11.84 12.51
CA LEU A 12 -9.40 11.74 11.10
C LEU A 12 -8.51 10.53 10.82
N PHE A 13 -7.51 10.28 11.65
CA PHE A 13 -6.63 9.11 11.52
C PHE A 13 -7.37 7.78 11.77
N SER A 14 -8.29 7.75 12.74
CA SER A 14 -9.15 6.58 12.96
C SER A 14 -10.07 6.32 11.78
N ALA A 15 -10.64 7.37 11.17
CA ALA A 15 -11.42 7.25 9.93
C ALA A 15 -10.60 6.62 8.81
N GLN A 16 -9.35 7.07 8.62
CA GLN A 16 -8.43 6.51 7.61
C GLN A 16 -8.16 5.03 7.86
N ILE A 17 -7.84 4.65 9.10
CA ILE A 17 -7.57 3.24 9.43
C ILE A 17 -8.78 2.37 9.11
N ILE A 18 -9.97 2.75 9.55
CA ILE A 18 -11.20 2.00 9.33
C ILE A 18 -11.47 1.86 7.82
N ALA A 19 -11.33 2.95 7.06
CA ALA A 19 -11.52 2.93 5.61
C ALA A 19 -10.50 2.05 4.88
N LEU A 20 -9.23 2.08 5.29
CA LEU A 20 -8.16 1.25 4.71
C LEU A 20 -8.46 -0.24 4.92
N PHE A 21 -8.71 -0.66 6.17
CA PHE A 21 -8.98 -2.06 6.47
C PHE A 21 -10.29 -2.54 5.80
N GLY A 22 -11.31 -1.68 5.71
CA GLY A 22 -12.51 -1.97 4.93
C GLY A 22 -12.19 -2.27 3.47
N THR A 23 -11.35 -1.47 2.84
CA THR A 23 -10.93 -1.69 1.45
C THR A 23 -10.16 -3.01 1.27
N GLY A 24 -9.29 -3.36 2.21
CA GLY A 24 -8.56 -4.63 2.19
C GLY A 24 -9.48 -5.85 2.33
N LEU A 25 -10.44 -5.81 3.25
CA LEU A 25 -11.44 -6.88 3.43
C LEU A 25 -12.33 -7.03 2.18
N ALA A 26 -12.78 -5.91 1.59
CA ALA A 26 -13.56 -5.93 0.35
C ALA A 26 -12.80 -6.57 -0.81
N THR A 27 -11.48 -6.41 -0.88
CA THR A 27 -10.65 -7.01 -1.93
C THR A 27 -10.67 -8.55 -1.85
N VAL A 28 -10.61 -9.12 -0.65
CA VAL A 28 -10.70 -10.58 -0.44
C VAL A 28 -12.11 -11.09 -0.75
N ALA A 29 -13.13 -10.40 -0.25
CA ALA A 29 -14.53 -10.73 -0.53
C ALA A 29 -14.84 -10.68 -2.04
N LEU A 30 -14.24 -9.73 -2.77
CA LEU A 30 -14.39 -9.60 -4.21
C LEU A 30 -13.83 -10.82 -4.96
N GLY A 31 -12.73 -11.40 -4.48
CA GLY A 31 -12.18 -12.62 -5.06
C GLY A 31 -13.14 -13.81 -4.96
N LEU A 32 -13.82 -13.94 -3.82
CA LEU A 32 -14.81 -14.99 -3.60
C LEU A 32 -16.10 -14.74 -4.41
N LEU A 33 -16.57 -13.50 -4.49
CA LEU A 33 -17.71 -13.10 -5.32
C LEU A 33 -17.40 -13.37 -6.81
N ALA A 34 -16.21 -13.04 -7.28
CA ALA A 34 -15.79 -13.34 -8.65
C ALA A 34 -15.82 -14.85 -8.92
N TYR A 35 -15.44 -15.67 -7.94
CA TYR A 35 -15.48 -17.12 -8.09
C TYR A 35 -16.93 -17.64 -8.12
N ASP A 36 -17.80 -17.15 -7.30
CA ASP A 36 -19.22 -17.56 -7.28
C ASP A 36 -19.93 -17.24 -8.60
N LEU A 37 -19.56 -16.14 -9.27
CA LEU A 37 -20.17 -15.72 -10.53
C LEU A 37 -19.51 -16.31 -11.78
N ALA A 38 -18.20 -16.51 -11.76
CA ALA A 38 -17.42 -16.86 -12.93
C ALA A 38 -16.74 -18.23 -12.84
N GLY A 39 -16.79 -18.92 -11.69
CA GLY A 39 -16.17 -20.23 -11.48
C GLY A 39 -14.67 -20.21 -11.86
N PRO A 40 -14.23 -21.15 -12.75
CA PRO A 40 -12.83 -21.21 -13.19
C PRO A 40 -12.31 -19.92 -13.84
N SER A 41 -13.19 -19.07 -14.37
CA SER A 41 -12.81 -17.77 -14.98
C SER A 41 -12.65 -16.64 -13.96
N ALA A 42 -12.84 -16.88 -12.67
CA ALA A 42 -12.77 -15.86 -11.63
C ALA A 42 -11.41 -15.16 -11.55
N GLY A 43 -10.32 -15.84 -11.89
CA GLY A 43 -8.99 -15.24 -11.97
C GLY A 43 -8.92 -14.08 -12.97
N ALA A 44 -9.51 -14.25 -14.17
CA ALA A 44 -9.59 -13.19 -15.17
C ALA A 44 -10.51 -12.05 -14.70
N VAL A 45 -11.65 -12.36 -14.07
CA VAL A 45 -12.58 -11.36 -13.53
C VAL A 45 -11.91 -10.54 -12.43
N LEU A 46 -11.28 -11.18 -11.46
CA LEU A 46 -10.60 -10.51 -10.36
C LEU A 46 -9.39 -9.72 -10.86
N GLY A 47 -8.59 -10.29 -11.76
CA GLY A 47 -7.45 -9.60 -12.36
C GLY A 47 -7.87 -8.34 -13.12
N THR A 48 -8.97 -8.39 -13.87
CA THR A 48 -9.55 -7.23 -14.56
C THR A 48 -10.07 -6.19 -13.56
N ALA A 49 -10.81 -6.60 -12.53
CA ALA A 49 -11.32 -5.70 -11.49
C ALA A 49 -10.17 -4.97 -10.76
N LEU A 50 -9.10 -5.69 -10.42
CA LEU A 50 -7.93 -5.10 -9.77
C LEU A 50 -7.10 -4.24 -10.76
N THR A 51 -7.10 -4.56 -12.05
CA THR A 51 -6.52 -3.68 -13.08
C THR A 51 -7.30 -2.37 -13.17
N ILE A 52 -8.62 -2.41 -13.17
CA ILE A 52 -9.48 -1.21 -13.10
C ILE A 52 -9.13 -0.38 -11.85
N LYS A 53 -8.97 -1.04 -10.70
CA LYS A 53 -8.50 -0.37 -9.47
C LYS A 53 -7.20 0.40 -9.71
N MET A 54 -6.19 -0.22 -10.32
CA MET A 54 -4.90 0.44 -10.57
C MET A 54 -5.03 1.60 -11.55
N VAL A 55 -5.82 1.44 -12.60
CA VAL A 55 -6.13 2.54 -13.55
C VAL A 55 -6.77 3.72 -12.81
N MET A 56 -7.76 3.47 -11.95
CA MET A 56 -8.41 4.53 -11.18
C MET A 56 -7.42 5.25 -10.26
N TYR A 57 -6.51 4.54 -9.60
CA TYR A 57 -5.47 5.16 -8.76
C TYR A 57 -4.49 6.00 -9.56
N VAL A 58 -4.10 5.56 -10.76
CA VAL A 58 -3.17 6.31 -11.62
C VAL A 58 -3.84 7.55 -12.23
N VAL A 59 -5.12 7.45 -12.61
CA VAL A 59 -5.84 8.53 -13.31
C VAL A 59 -6.53 9.48 -12.34
N ILE A 60 -7.30 8.96 -11.39
CA ILE A 60 -8.16 9.78 -10.52
C ILE A 60 -7.38 10.48 -9.42
N ALA A 61 -6.36 9.85 -8.82
CA ALA A 61 -5.64 10.46 -7.71
C ALA A 61 -4.95 11.79 -8.07
N PRO A 62 -4.26 11.95 -9.23
CA PRO A 62 -3.72 13.24 -9.64
C PRO A 62 -4.81 14.29 -9.92
N ILE A 63 -5.93 13.87 -10.54
CA ILE A 63 -7.06 14.76 -10.83
C ILE A 63 -7.65 15.26 -9.49
N ALA A 64 -7.95 14.37 -8.57
CA ALA A 64 -8.46 14.72 -7.25
C ALA A 64 -7.51 15.67 -6.50
N ALA A 65 -6.19 15.39 -6.52
CA ALA A 65 -5.19 16.25 -5.92
C ALA A 65 -5.16 17.66 -6.54
N ALA A 66 -5.46 17.80 -7.84
CA ALA A 66 -5.51 19.09 -8.51
C ALA A 66 -6.75 19.92 -8.14
N TYR A 67 -7.86 19.27 -7.80
CA TYR A 67 -9.15 19.93 -7.53
C TYR A 67 -9.52 19.98 -6.05
N VAL A 68 -8.77 19.33 -5.16
CA VAL A 68 -9.06 19.22 -3.71
C VAL A 68 -9.19 20.58 -3.01
N ASP A 69 -8.45 21.60 -3.47
CA ASP A 69 -8.48 22.95 -2.89
C ASP A 69 -9.71 23.77 -3.34
N ARG A 70 -10.50 23.28 -4.30
CA ARG A 70 -11.69 23.97 -4.82
C ARG A 70 -12.99 23.53 -4.14
N LEU A 71 -12.97 22.44 -3.39
CA LEU A 71 -14.13 21.83 -2.74
C LEU A 71 -13.99 21.83 -1.23
N PRO A 72 -15.10 21.94 -0.49
CA PRO A 72 -15.06 21.80 0.98
C PRO A 72 -14.56 20.40 1.35
N ARG A 73 -13.32 20.29 1.83
CA ARG A 73 -12.61 19.01 2.05
C ARG A 73 -13.38 18.05 2.95
N ARG A 74 -14.06 18.58 3.99
CA ARG A 74 -14.91 17.80 4.88
C ARG A 74 -16.07 17.13 4.13
N THR A 75 -16.79 17.91 3.34
CA THR A 75 -17.92 17.41 2.53
C THR A 75 -17.44 16.41 1.50
N LEU A 76 -16.31 16.69 0.84
CA LEU A 76 -15.74 15.78 -0.16
C LEU A 76 -15.36 14.43 0.46
N LEU A 77 -14.62 14.41 1.58
CA LEU A 77 -14.25 13.16 2.26
C LEU A 77 -15.48 12.36 2.69
N THR A 78 -16.49 13.03 3.27
CA THR A 78 -17.73 12.39 3.70
C THR A 78 -18.50 11.80 2.51
N LEU A 79 -18.59 12.53 1.39
CA LEU A 79 -19.27 12.06 0.17
C LEU A 79 -18.55 10.85 -0.43
N LEU A 80 -17.21 10.87 -0.49
CA LEU A 80 -16.42 9.76 -0.98
C LEU A 80 -16.61 8.50 -0.12
N ASP A 81 -16.68 8.64 1.20
CA ASP A 81 -16.99 7.52 2.10
C ASP A 81 -18.42 7.00 1.92
N ALA A 82 -19.40 7.91 1.75
CA ALA A 82 -20.78 7.53 1.49
C ALA A 82 -20.93 6.78 0.17
N VAL A 83 -20.28 7.25 -0.90
CA VAL A 83 -20.26 6.55 -2.20
C VAL A 83 -19.64 5.16 -2.04
N ARG A 84 -18.50 5.04 -1.35
CA ARG A 84 -17.85 3.75 -1.10
C ARG A 84 -18.76 2.80 -0.32
N ALA A 85 -19.45 3.30 0.71
CA ALA A 85 -20.37 2.50 1.51
C ALA A 85 -21.52 1.94 0.68
N VAL A 86 -22.17 2.78 -0.13
CA VAL A 86 -23.29 2.38 -0.99
C VAL A 86 -22.83 1.39 -2.07
N VAL A 87 -21.69 1.66 -2.71
CA VAL A 87 -21.16 0.79 -3.77
C VAL A 87 -20.80 -0.59 -3.21
N VAL A 88 -20.13 -0.65 -2.04
CA VAL A 88 -19.76 -1.93 -1.42
C VAL A 88 -21.02 -2.69 -0.95
N LEU A 89 -22.02 -1.98 -0.46
CA LEU A 89 -23.30 -2.59 -0.06
C LEU A 89 -24.03 -3.22 -1.25
N ALA A 90 -23.82 -2.73 -2.46
CA ALA A 90 -24.43 -3.27 -3.67
C ALA A 90 -23.73 -4.55 -4.17
N LEU A 91 -22.46 -4.81 -3.82
CA LEU A 91 -21.69 -5.95 -4.33
C LEU A 91 -22.31 -7.33 -4.04
N PRO A 92 -22.88 -7.63 -2.86
CA PRO A 92 -23.53 -8.91 -2.61
C PRO A 92 -24.73 -9.22 -3.52
N PHE A 93 -25.32 -8.21 -4.16
CA PHE A 93 -26.52 -8.35 -5.00
C PHE A 93 -26.19 -8.40 -6.50
N VAL A 94 -24.91 -8.48 -6.85
CA VAL A 94 -24.45 -8.54 -8.24
C VAL A 94 -24.74 -9.93 -8.83
N THR A 95 -25.32 -9.94 -10.04
CA THR A 95 -25.64 -11.17 -10.78
C THR A 95 -24.83 -11.30 -12.08
N GLU A 96 -24.21 -10.22 -12.54
CA GLU A 96 -23.48 -10.18 -13.80
C GLU A 96 -22.04 -9.65 -13.60
N ILE A 97 -21.07 -10.19 -14.34
CA ILE A 97 -19.65 -9.83 -14.21
C ILE A 97 -19.41 -8.35 -14.48
N TRP A 98 -20.09 -7.73 -15.43
CA TRP A 98 -19.89 -6.32 -15.76
C TRP A 98 -20.32 -5.38 -14.60
N HIS A 99 -21.28 -5.80 -13.76
CA HIS A 99 -21.63 -5.07 -12.54
C HIS A 99 -20.44 -4.98 -11.59
N ILE A 100 -19.64 -6.08 -11.46
CA ILE A 100 -18.41 -6.07 -10.67
C ILE A 100 -17.47 -4.98 -11.17
N TYR A 101 -17.24 -4.91 -12.49
CA TYR A 101 -16.32 -3.92 -13.07
C TYR A 101 -16.80 -2.50 -12.85
N LEU A 102 -18.09 -2.24 -13.02
CA LEU A 102 -18.68 -0.92 -12.78
C LEU A 102 -18.55 -0.51 -11.31
N LEU A 103 -18.99 -1.38 -10.39
CA LEU A 103 -18.97 -1.09 -8.95
C LEU A 103 -17.54 -0.95 -8.44
N VAL A 104 -16.63 -1.82 -8.86
CA VAL A 104 -15.21 -1.67 -8.52
C VAL A 104 -14.63 -0.37 -9.09
N GLY A 105 -14.95 -0.01 -10.33
CA GLY A 105 -14.56 1.26 -10.92
C GLY A 105 -15.00 2.46 -10.07
N LEU A 106 -16.27 2.50 -9.67
CA LEU A 106 -16.82 3.55 -8.81
C LEU A 106 -16.18 3.56 -7.41
N LEU A 107 -16.06 2.38 -6.78
CA LEU A 107 -15.43 2.23 -5.47
C LEU A 107 -13.99 2.75 -5.48
N GLN A 108 -13.23 2.36 -6.50
CA GLN A 108 -11.82 2.69 -6.59
C GLN A 108 -11.58 4.13 -7.04
N ALA A 109 -12.47 4.70 -7.85
CA ALA A 109 -12.44 6.13 -8.17
C ALA A 109 -12.64 6.99 -6.91
N ALA A 110 -13.62 6.63 -6.07
CA ALA A 110 -13.85 7.30 -4.79
C ALA A 110 -12.65 7.11 -3.83
N SER A 111 -12.08 5.90 -3.76
CA SER A 111 -10.90 5.61 -2.92
C SER A 111 -9.65 6.35 -3.38
N ALA A 112 -9.43 6.44 -4.69
CA ALA A 112 -8.32 7.16 -5.30
C ALA A 112 -8.40 8.69 -5.04
N ALA A 113 -9.61 9.24 -4.99
CA ALA A 113 -9.83 10.65 -4.64
C ALA A 113 -9.70 10.90 -3.12
N PHE A 114 -10.06 9.92 -2.29
CA PHE A 114 -10.01 10.06 -0.84
C PHE A 114 -8.59 10.28 -0.32
N THR A 115 -7.62 9.51 -0.77
CA THR A 115 -6.23 9.55 -0.27
C THR A 115 -5.59 10.94 -0.39
N PRO A 116 -5.55 11.60 -1.57
CA PRO A 116 -4.97 12.94 -1.68
C PRO A 116 -5.79 13.99 -0.92
N THR A 117 -7.12 13.85 -0.88
CA THR A 117 -7.98 14.75 -0.10
C THR A 117 -7.69 14.65 1.39
N PHE A 118 -7.54 13.44 1.91
CA PHE A 118 -7.16 13.18 3.29
C PHE A 118 -5.79 13.79 3.63
N GLN A 119 -4.79 13.57 2.78
CA GLN A 119 -3.45 14.11 2.97
C GLN A 119 -3.42 15.64 2.94
N ALA A 120 -4.29 16.27 2.13
CA ALA A 120 -4.42 17.72 2.06
C ALA A 120 -5.04 18.35 3.33
N VAL A 121 -5.82 17.59 4.11
CA VAL A 121 -6.40 18.05 5.39
C VAL A 121 -5.40 18.03 6.54
N ILE A 122 -4.38 17.16 6.48
CA ILE A 122 -3.43 17.01 7.60
C ILE A 122 -2.76 18.32 7.99
N PRO A 123 -2.20 19.15 7.07
CA PRO A 123 -1.54 20.42 7.45
C PRO A 123 -2.50 21.47 8.00
N ASP A 124 -3.81 21.38 7.69
CA ASP A 124 -4.80 22.31 8.23
C ASP A 124 -5.10 22.04 9.71
N ILE A 125 -4.94 20.78 10.15
CA ILE A 125 -5.18 20.35 11.55
C ILE A 125 -3.86 20.34 12.35
N VAL A 126 -2.74 20.02 11.69
CA VAL A 126 -1.42 19.86 12.30
C VAL A 126 -0.50 20.93 11.72
N THR A 127 -0.44 22.08 12.37
CA THR A 127 0.28 23.27 11.87
C THR A 127 1.79 23.25 12.13
N GLU A 128 2.26 22.45 13.09
CA GLU A 128 3.70 22.27 13.37
C GLU A 128 4.33 21.36 12.32
N GLU A 129 5.38 21.81 11.63
CA GLU A 129 6.03 21.07 10.54
C GLU A 129 6.51 19.66 10.98
N SER A 130 7.15 19.57 12.15
CA SER A 130 7.61 18.29 12.69
C SER A 130 6.46 17.31 12.97
N ALA A 131 5.32 17.81 13.43
CA ALA A 131 4.12 17.04 13.67
C ALA A 131 3.44 16.61 12.34
N TYR A 132 3.44 17.50 11.34
CA TYR A 132 2.96 17.18 9.99
C TYR A 132 3.73 16.02 9.35
N VAL A 133 5.06 16.05 9.42
CA VAL A 133 5.89 14.94 8.90
C VAL A 133 5.60 13.63 9.65
N ARG A 134 5.40 13.69 10.97
CA ARG A 134 4.99 12.51 11.76
C ARG A 134 3.60 12.01 11.36
N ALA A 135 2.65 12.89 11.07
CA ALA A 135 1.30 12.54 10.64
C ALA A 135 1.29 11.83 9.28
N LEU A 136 2.03 12.35 8.29
CA LEU A 136 2.22 11.67 6.99
C LEU A 136 2.86 10.30 7.16
N SER A 137 3.84 10.19 8.05
CA SER A 137 4.51 8.92 8.35
C SER A 137 3.55 7.92 9.00
N ALA A 138 2.68 8.37 9.91
CA ALA A 138 1.66 7.53 10.53
C ALA A 138 0.64 7.03 9.49
N SER A 139 0.21 7.90 8.56
CA SER A 139 -0.67 7.51 7.45
C SER A 139 -0.02 6.46 6.54
N GLN A 140 1.28 6.61 6.24
CA GLN A 140 2.00 5.62 5.44
C GLN A 140 2.14 4.28 6.17
N VAL A 141 2.42 4.31 7.48
CA VAL A 141 2.44 3.11 8.32
C VAL A 141 1.07 2.43 8.32
N ALA A 142 -0.02 3.20 8.47
CA ALA A 142 -1.37 2.66 8.43
C ALA A 142 -1.68 1.95 7.09
N SER A 143 -1.30 2.56 5.95
CA SER A 143 -1.47 1.95 4.62
C SER A 143 -0.61 0.69 4.46
N THR A 144 0.61 0.70 4.99
CA THR A 144 1.48 -0.48 4.98
C THR A 144 0.89 -1.59 5.85
N MET A 145 0.40 -1.27 7.04
CA MET A 145 -0.23 -2.24 7.94
C MET A 145 -1.52 -2.80 7.34
N GLU A 146 -2.32 -1.99 6.67
CA GLU A 146 -3.50 -2.47 5.94
C GLU A 146 -3.12 -3.53 4.92
N SER A 147 -2.18 -3.24 4.02
CA SER A 147 -1.78 -4.19 2.97
C SER A 147 -1.19 -5.50 3.51
N LEU A 148 -0.54 -5.44 4.68
CA LEU A 148 0.06 -6.60 5.34
C LEU A 148 -0.96 -7.41 6.18
N LEU A 149 -1.86 -6.73 6.88
CA LEU A 149 -2.78 -7.36 7.84
C LEU A 149 -4.14 -7.72 7.25
N SER A 150 -4.57 -7.08 6.16
CA SER A 150 -5.90 -7.35 5.59
C SER A 150 -6.13 -8.82 5.20
N PRO A 151 -5.16 -9.55 4.61
CA PRO A 151 -5.35 -10.97 4.35
C PRO A 151 -5.56 -11.80 5.63
N VAL A 152 -4.87 -11.45 6.72
CA VAL A 152 -5.04 -12.12 8.03
C VAL A 152 -6.42 -11.84 8.60
N LEU A 153 -6.81 -10.56 8.61
CA LEU A 153 -8.12 -10.15 9.14
C LEU A 153 -9.26 -10.75 8.32
N ALA A 154 -9.12 -10.79 6.99
CA ALA A 154 -10.08 -11.44 6.12
C ALA A 154 -10.18 -12.94 6.42
N ALA A 155 -9.07 -13.63 6.59
CA ALA A 155 -9.05 -15.05 6.93
C ALA A 155 -9.75 -15.32 8.27
N VAL A 156 -9.46 -14.51 9.30
CA VAL A 156 -10.13 -14.62 10.61
C VAL A 156 -11.62 -14.34 10.47
N ALA A 157 -12.02 -13.31 9.74
CA ALA A 157 -13.42 -12.97 9.54
C ALA A 157 -14.18 -14.08 8.77
N LEU A 158 -13.58 -14.65 7.72
CA LEU A 158 -14.15 -15.73 6.91
C LEU A 158 -14.25 -17.08 7.68
N ALA A 159 -13.52 -17.25 8.77
CA ALA A 159 -13.69 -18.41 9.64
C ALA A 159 -15.05 -18.40 10.38
N PHE A 160 -15.67 -17.23 10.54
CA PHE A 160 -16.93 -17.06 11.28
C PHE A 160 -18.05 -16.45 10.46
N LEU A 161 -17.75 -15.82 9.33
CA LEU A 161 -18.68 -15.05 8.51
C LEU A 161 -18.60 -15.49 7.05
N SER A 162 -19.74 -15.39 6.32
CA SER A 162 -19.73 -15.48 4.86
C SER A 162 -19.06 -14.24 4.23
N PHE A 163 -18.59 -14.36 3.00
CA PHE A 163 -17.96 -13.23 2.31
C PHE A 163 -18.92 -12.05 2.07
N ASP A 164 -20.24 -12.31 1.91
CA ASP A 164 -21.26 -11.27 1.81
C ASP A 164 -21.28 -10.36 3.05
N ARG A 165 -21.10 -10.96 4.23
CA ARG A 165 -21.05 -10.21 5.49
C ARG A 165 -19.79 -9.36 5.60
N LEU A 166 -18.71 -9.70 4.89
CA LEU A 166 -17.53 -8.84 4.80
C LEU A 166 -17.85 -7.53 4.06
N PHE A 167 -18.66 -7.59 3.00
CA PHE A 167 -19.11 -6.37 2.33
C PHE A 167 -19.99 -5.50 3.24
N LEU A 168 -20.90 -6.10 4.03
CA LEU A 168 -21.69 -5.37 5.01
C LEU A 168 -20.81 -4.70 6.06
N GLY A 169 -19.84 -5.44 6.62
CA GLY A 169 -18.88 -4.89 7.59
C GLY A 169 -18.02 -3.76 7.00
N THR A 170 -17.59 -3.91 5.75
CA THR A 170 -16.84 -2.87 5.03
C THR A 170 -17.68 -1.62 4.80
N SER A 171 -18.95 -1.79 4.38
CA SER A 171 -19.88 -0.67 4.21
C SER A 171 -20.11 0.07 5.52
N ALA A 172 -20.35 -0.66 6.62
CA ALA A 172 -20.46 -0.08 7.95
C ALA A 172 -19.18 0.67 8.36
N GLY A 173 -18.00 0.13 8.00
CA GLY A 173 -16.72 0.79 8.21
C GLY A 173 -16.61 2.13 7.48
N PHE A 174 -17.01 2.19 6.21
CA PHE A 174 -17.03 3.46 5.46
C PHE A 174 -18.03 4.47 6.03
N LEU A 175 -19.21 4.03 6.49
CA LEU A 175 -20.15 4.91 7.16
C LEU A 175 -19.59 5.44 8.49
N LEU A 176 -18.92 4.60 9.27
CA LEU A 176 -18.25 5.02 10.51
C LEU A 176 -17.12 6.01 10.21
N SER A 177 -16.35 5.78 9.15
CA SER A 177 -15.33 6.72 8.67
C SER A 177 -15.96 8.07 8.32
N ALA A 178 -17.05 8.10 7.55
CA ALA A 178 -17.80 9.30 7.22
C ALA A 178 -18.27 10.06 8.46
N LEU A 179 -18.82 9.36 9.47
CA LEU A 179 -19.25 9.96 10.73
C LEU A 179 -18.08 10.56 11.52
N LEU A 180 -16.94 9.89 11.55
CA LEU A 180 -15.73 10.42 12.19
C LEU A 180 -15.23 11.69 11.47
N VAL A 181 -15.23 11.70 10.14
CA VAL A 181 -14.88 12.88 9.34
C VAL A 181 -15.87 14.03 9.62
N LEU A 182 -17.17 13.76 9.63
CA LEU A 182 -18.21 14.75 9.97
C LEU A 182 -18.03 15.30 11.38
N SER A 183 -17.55 14.50 12.33
CA SER A 183 -17.31 14.94 13.71
C SER A 183 -16.01 15.73 13.89
N THR A 184 -15.18 15.83 12.82
CA THR A 184 -13.88 16.53 12.84
C THR A 184 -14.07 17.97 12.36
N ARG A 185 -13.41 18.92 13.04
CA ARG A 185 -13.37 20.32 12.61
C ARG A 185 -12.24 20.50 11.60
N ILE A 186 -12.60 20.52 10.33
CA ILE A 186 -11.66 20.75 9.23
C ILE A 186 -11.80 22.21 8.80
N PRO A 187 -10.74 23.04 8.92
CA PRO A 187 -10.75 24.42 8.44
C PRO A 187 -11.02 24.47 6.93
N GLU A 188 -11.62 25.55 6.46
CA GLU A 188 -11.81 25.76 5.03
C GLU A 188 -10.46 25.89 4.33
N ALA A 189 -10.37 25.28 3.15
CA ALA A 189 -9.15 25.31 2.36
C ALA A 189 -8.79 26.74 1.96
N ARG A 190 -7.58 27.18 2.26
CA ARG A 190 -7.04 28.40 1.66
C ARG A 190 -6.57 28.03 0.25
N PRO A 191 -7.09 28.72 -0.80
CA PRO A 191 -6.65 28.46 -2.17
C PRO A 191 -5.14 28.67 -2.27
N ASN A 192 -4.41 27.61 -2.55
CA ASN A 192 -2.96 27.69 -2.73
C ASN A 192 -2.68 28.09 -4.20
N THR A 193 -2.42 29.39 -4.44
CA THR A 193 -2.29 29.97 -5.78
C THR A 193 -0.94 29.72 -6.45
N HIS A 194 0.03 29.08 -5.78
CA HIS A 194 1.44 29.19 -6.20
C HIS A 194 2.09 27.92 -6.81
N SER A 195 1.42 26.75 -6.84
CA SER A 195 2.01 25.62 -7.59
C SER A 195 0.94 24.70 -8.16
N ARG A 196 1.06 24.39 -9.46
CA ARG A 196 0.19 23.40 -10.10
C ARG A 196 0.41 22.05 -9.44
N ALA A 197 -0.67 21.34 -9.09
CA ALA A 197 -0.57 19.99 -8.48
C ALA A 197 0.26 19.04 -9.35
N TRP A 198 0.21 19.24 -10.67
CA TRP A 198 1.01 18.52 -11.66
C TRP A 198 2.52 18.74 -11.50
N ASP A 199 2.94 19.97 -11.21
CA ASP A 199 4.36 20.29 -11.01
C ASP A 199 4.90 19.61 -9.74
N ARG A 200 4.09 19.51 -8.68
CA ARG A 200 4.43 18.79 -7.45
C ARG A 200 4.53 17.28 -7.67
N ALA A 201 3.58 16.69 -8.39
CA ALA A 201 3.58 15.26 -8.71
C ALA A 201 4.78 14.88 -9.59
N THR A 202 5.05 15.68 -10.64
CA THR A 202 6.20 15.45 -11.53
C THR A 202 7.54 15.69 -10.85
N ALA A 203 7.63 16.65 -9.92
CA ALA A 203 8.82 16.85 -9.10
C ALA A 203 9.13 15.63 -8.23
N GLY A 204 8.13 15.03 -7.58
CA GLY A 204 8.27 13.80 -6.80
C GLY A 204 8.78 12.63 -7.65
N ILE A 205 8.18 12.40 -8.82
CA ILE A 205 8.60 11.36 -9.77
C ILE A 205 10.04 11.60 -10.25
N ARG A 206 10.38 12.85 -10.59
CA ARG A 206 11.75 13.22 -11.02
C ARG A 206 12.77 12.96 -9.92
N THR A 207 12.46 13.32 -8.68
CA THR A 207 13.31 13.04 -7.50
C THR A 207 13.49 11.52 -7.35
N PHE A 208 12.43 10.75 -7.50
CA PHE A 208 12.44 9.30 -7.40
C PHE A 208 13.37 8.68 -8.47
N LEU A 209 13.23 9.10 -9.71
CA LEU A 209 14.04 8.59 -10.83
C LEU A 209 15.51 9.05 -10.79
N ARG A 210 15.83 10.17 -10.14
CA ARG A 210 17.20 10.67 -9.98
C ARG A 210 17.94 10.05 -8.81
N THR A 211 17.25 9.51 -7.82
CA THR A 211 17.85 8.97 -6.59
C THR A 211 18.09 7.46 -6.72
N PRO A 212 19.35 6.96 -6.75
CA PRO A 212 19.63 5.53 -6.97
C PRO A 212 18.93 4.61 -5.99
N ARG A 213 18.86 4.97 -4.70
CA ARG A 213 18.13 4.18 -3.68
C ARG A 213 16.65 4.02 -4.02
N LEU A 214 16.01 5.08 -4.51
CA LEU A 214 14.60 5.09 -4.85
C LEU A 214 14.32 4.31 -6.14
N ARG A 215 15.24 4.35 -7.11
CA ARG A 215 15.18 3.46 -8.29
C ARG A 215 15.26 1.98 -7.90
N GLY A 216 16.11 1.66 -6.92
CA GLY A 216 16.16 0.31 -6.34
C GLY A 216 14.83 -0.10 -5.70
N ILE A 217 14.19 0.79 -4.95
CA ILE A 217 12.84 0.54 -4.40
C ILE A 217 11.81 0.33 -5.51
N MET A 218 11.87 1.10 -6.59
CA MET A 218 10.96 0.91 -7.73
C MET A 218 11.10 -0.48 -8.36
N ALA A 219 12.34 -0.96 -8.51
CA ALA A 219 12.59 -2.32 -8.98
C ALA A 219 12.07 -3.37 -7.99
N LEU A 220 12.24 -3.17 -6.69
CA LEU A 220 11.70 -4.04 -5.64
C LEU A 220 10.16 -4.05 -5.62
N ASN A 221 9.50 -2.93 -5.92
CA ASN A 221 8.04 -2.88 -6.05
C ASN A 221 7.53 -3.83 -7.15
N LEU A 222 8.29 -4.00 -8.24
CA LEU A 222 7.93 -4.96 -9.29
C LEU A 222 8.01 -6.41 -8.78
N ALA A 223 9.03 -6.76 -7.99
CA ALA A 223 9.13 -8.09 -7.39
C ALA A 223 8.00 -8.35 -6.40
N VAL A 224 7.64 -7.36 -5.58
CA VAL A 224 6.49 -7.43 -4.65
C VAL A 224 5.18 -7.61 -5.41
N ALA A 225 4.95 -6.81 -6.45
CA ALA A 225 3.72 -6.87 -7.24
C ALA A 225 3.59 -8.21 -7.97
N ALA A 226 4.68 -8.72 -8.54
CA ALA A 226 4.68 -10.01 -9.24
C ALA A 226 4.34 -11.17 -8.30
N ALA A 227 5.04 -11.30 -7.18
CA ALA A 227 4.76 -12.36 -6.22
C ALA A 227 3.40 -12.18 -5.52
N GLY A 228 3.06 -10.95 -5.15
CA GLY A 228 1.79 -10.63 -4.50
C GLY A 228 0.58 -10.88 -5.41
N SER A 229 0.70 -10.72 -6.73
CA SER A 229 -0.38 -11.01 -7.67
C SER A 229 -0.76 -12.49 -7.70
N ILE A 230 0.21 -13.40 -7.50
CA ILE A 230 -0.07 -14.84 -7.34
C ILE A 230 -1.02 -15.04 -6.14
N VAL A 231 -0.69 -14.43 -5.01
CA VAL A 231 -1.49 -14.58 -3.79
C VAL A 231 -2.86 -13.91 -3.93
N VAL A 232 -2.91 -12.66 -4.39
CA VAL A 232 -4.15 -11.86 -4.40
C VAL A 232 -5.13 -12.34 -5.47
N VAL A 233 -4.65 -12.67 -6.67
CA VAL A 233 -5.52 -13.01 -7.82
C VAL A 233 -5.79 -14.49 -7.89
N ASN A 234 -4.77 -15.34 -7.68
CA ASN A 234 -4.90 -16.76 -7.99
C ASN A 234 -5.30 -17.64 -6.81
N THR A 235 -5.21 -17.17 -5.54
CA THR A 235 -5.48 -18.05 -4.37
C THR A 235 -6.86 -18.68 -4.44
N VAL A 236 -7.91 -17.91 -4.77
CA VAL A 236 -9.28 -18.43 -4.78
C VAL A 236 -9.41 -19.57 -5.79
N ASN A 237 -9.05 -19.32 -7.05
CA ASN A 237 -9.12 -20.33 -8.12
C ASN A 237 -8.20 -21.53 -7.83
N PHE A 238 -6.96 -21.28 -7.45
CA PHE A 238 -6.01 -22.35 -7.19
C PHE A 238 -6.47 -23.28 -6.07
N VAL A 239 -6.99 -22.72 -4.98
CA VAL A 239 -7.52 -23.50 -3.85
C VAL A 239 -8.79 -24.26 -4.25
N ARG A 240 -9.68 -23.62 -5.00
CA ARG A 240 -10.97 -24.21 -5.39
C ARG A 240 -10.83 -25.25 -6.50
N ASP A 241 -10.05 -24.95 -7.53
CA ASP A 241 -9.99 -25.76 -8.75
C ASP A 241 -8.87 -26.82 -8.70
N GLU A 242 -7.68 -26.48 -8.17
CA GLU A 242 -6.53 -27.39 -8.14
C GLU A 242 -6.45 -28.21 -6.84
N LEU A 243 -6.81 -27.62 -5.69
CA LEU A 243 -6.76 -28.32 -4.41
C LEU A 243 -8.13 -28.87 -3.96
N GLY A 244 -9.22 -28.60 -4.70
CA GLY A 244 -10.56 -29.04 -4.35
C GLY A 244 -11.08 -28.49 -3.02
N GLY A 245 -10.59 -27.31 -2.62
CA GLY A 245 -10.84 -26.72 -1.30
C GLY A 245 -12.14 -25.96 -1.19
N SER A 246 -12.58 -25.78 0.05
CA SER A 246 -13.74 -24.96 0.42
C SER A 246 -13.38 -23.47 0.54
N GLN A 247 -14.38 -22.61 0.77
CA GLN A 247 -14.18 -21.20 1.10
C GLN A 247 -13.29 -21.00 2.35
N SER A 248 -13.47 -21.84 3.37
CA SER A 248 -12.61 -21.81 4.56
C SER A 248 -11.16 -22.18 4.25
N ALA A 249 -10.93 -23.08 3.29
CA ALA A 249 -9.59 -23.43 2.84
C ALA A 249 -8.88 -22.26 2.13
N VAL A 250 -9.62 -21.46 1.35
CA VAL A 250 -9.11 -20.19 0.79
C VAL A 250 -8.68 -19.25 1.93
N ALA A 251 -9.50 -19.11 2.97
CA ALA A 251 -9.17 -18.29 4.12
C ALA A 251 -7.89 -18.76 4.81
N TRP A 252 -7.69 -20.06 5.02
CA TRP A 252 -6.47 -20.61 5.58
C TRP A 252 -5.23 -20.35 4.71
N MET A 253 -5.38 -20.42 3.40
CA MET A 253 -4.27 -20.16 2.47
C MET A 253 -3.87 -18.67 2.50
N LEU A 254 -4.86 -17.77 2.55
CA LEU A 254 -4.60 -16.33 2.77
C LEU A 254 -3.98 -16.07 4.14
N ALA A 255 -4.41 -16.81 5.19
CA ALA A 255 -3.83 -16.73 6.51
C ALA A 255 -2.37 -17.17 6.54
N ALA A 256 -1.97 -18.15 5.72
CA ALA A 256 -0.58 -18.57 5.62
C ALA A 256 0.30 -17.41 5.08
N SER A 257 -0.13 -16.75 4.01
CA SER A 257 0.56 -15.56 3.47
C SER A 257 0.59 -14.40 4.46
N GLY A 258 -0.57 -14.05 5.02
CA GLY A 258 -0.69 -12.98 5.99
C GLY A 258 0.08 -13.28 7.29
N GLY A 259 0.09 -14.52 7.75
CA GLY A 259 0.85 -14.96 8.92
C GLY A 259 2.37 -14.82 8.70
N GLY A 260 2.87 -15.24 7.53
CA GLY A 260 4.26 -15.02 7.14
C GLY A 260 4.63 -13.53 7.13
N THR A 261 3.75 -12.72 6.55
CA THR A 261 3.87 -11.24 6.54
C THR A 261 3.94 -10.67 7.96
N LEU A 262 3.02 -11.06 8.84
CA LEU A 262 2.94 -10.56 10.21
C LEU A 262 4.18 -10.95 11.03
N LEU A 263 4.60 -12.21 10.95
CA LEU A 263 5.80 -12.70 11.66
C LEU A 263 7.06 -11.92 11.24
N ALA A 264 7.24 -11.71 9.93
CA ALA A 264 8.34 -10.90 9.43
C ALA A 264 8.24 -9.44 9.90
N ALA A 265 7.06 -8.81 9.79
CA ALA A 265 6.84 -7.43 10.21
C ALA A 265 7.13 -7.20 11.70
N LEU A 266 6.78 -8.15 12.57
CA LEU A 266 7.06 -8.09 14.01
C LEU A 266 8.56 -8.24 14.33
N ALA A 267 9.29 -9.07 13.56
CA ALA A 267 10.72 -9.26 13.73
C ALA A 267 11.56 -8.08 13.19
N LEU A 268 11.04 -7.40 12.14
CA LEU A 268 11.79 -6.39 11.38
C LEU A 268 12.36 -5.22 12.19
N PRO A 269 11.71 -4.65 13.21
CA PRO A 269 12.31 -3.57 14.01
C PRO A 269 13.67 -4.00 14.59
N ARG A 270 13.73 -5.18 15.20
CA ARG A 270 14.97 -5.71 15.80
C ARG A 270 16.04 -6.02 14.75
N VAL A 271 15.63 -6.51 13.59
CA VAL A 271 16.54 -6.80 12.47
C VAL A 271 17.13 -5.51 11.90
N LEU A 272 16.32 -4.48 11.72
CA LEU A 272 16.73 -3.19 11.16
C LEU A 272 17.59 -2.34 12.11
N ASP A 273 17.66 -2.70 13.38
CA ASP A 273 18.62 -2.12 14.34
C ASP A 273 20.05 -2.66 14.11
N ARG A 274 20.19 -3.84 13.50
CA ARG A 274 21.47 -4.53 13.32
C ARG A 274 21.90 -4.69 11.87
N VAL A 275 20.93 -4.72 10.94
CA VAL A 275 21.14 -5.02 9.53
C VAL A 275 20.68 -3.83 8.68
N ALA A 276 21.49 -3.46 7.71
CA ALA A 276 21.17 -2.36 6.79
C ALA A 276 19.87 -2.64 6.02
N ALA A 277 19.00 -1.63 5.91
CA ALA A 277 17.71 -1.75 5.22
C ALA A 277 17.84 -2.31 3.79
N ARG A 278 18.91 -1.92 3.06
CA ARG A 278 19.19 -2.47 1.72
C ARG A 278 19.35 -4.00 1.76
N THR A 279 20.13 -4.52 2.69
CA THR A 279 20.34 -5.98 2.83
C THR A 279 19.02 -6.68 3.11
N VAL A 280 18.21 -6.18 4.06
CA VAL A 280 16.90 -6.73 4.39
C VAL A 280 15.99 -6.76 3.16
N MET A 281 15.90 -5.65 2.43
CA MET A 281 15.02 -5.54 1.26
C MET A 281 15.48 -6.41 0.09
N VAL A 282 16.79 -6.51 -0.15
CA VAL A 282 17.34 -7.41 -1.20
C VAL A 282 17.15 -8.88 -0.82
N THR A 283 17.33 -9.25 0.46
CA THR A 283 17.00 -10.59 0.95
C THR A 283 15.51 -10.87 0.74
N GLY A 284 14.63 -9.90 1.06
CA GLY A 284 13.20 -10.00 0.77
C GLY A 284 12.89 -10.29 -0.69
N ALA A 285 13.57 -9.59 -1.62
CA ALA A 285 13.44 -9.87 -3.06
C ALA A 285 13.92 -11.29 -3.42
N GLY A 286 15.00 -11.77 -2.82
CA GLY A 286 15.46 -13.15 -2.98
C GLY A 286 14.42 -14.18 -2.50
N VAL A 287 13.76 -13.90 -1.36
CA VAL A 287 12.66 -14.74 -0.84
C VAL A 287 11.46 -14.73 -1.78
N LEU A 288 11.11 -13.57 -2.36
CA LEU A 288 10.03 -13.46 -3.35
C LEU A 288 10.35 -14.26 -4.62
N VAL A 289 11.58 -14.17 -5.14
CA VAL A 289 12.01 -14.95 -6.30
C VAL A 289 11.99 -16.45 -6.00
N GLY A 290 12.50 -16.86 -4.85
CA GLY A 290 12.45 -18.26 -4.41
C GLY A 290 11.02 -18.76 -4.22
N GLY A 291 10.15 -17.96 -3.59
CA GLY A 291 8.73 -18.28 -3.42
C GLY A 291 7.97 -18.41 -4.73
N THR A 292 8.19 -17.48 -5.69
CA THR A 292 7.55 -17.56 -7.00
C THR A 292 8.09 -18.74 -7.84
N ALA A 293 9.40 -19.03 -7.77
CA ALA A 293 9.98 -20.21 -8.41
C ALA A 293 9.42 -21.52 -7.83
N ALA A 294 9.26 -21.59 -6.50
CA ALA A 294 8.62 -22.73 -5.85
C ALA A 294 7.16 -22.89 -6.28
N ALA A 295 6.39 -21.79 -6.41
CA ALA A 295 5.04 -21.81 -6.93
C ALA A 295 5.00 -22.40 -8.35
N VAL A 296 5.89 -21.95 -9.25
CA VAL A 296 6.03 -22.49 -10.62
C VAL A 296 6.30 -23.99 -10.56
N THR A 297 7.23 -24.43 -9.72
CA THR A 297 7.57 -25.86 -9.58
C THR A 297 6.38 -26.69 -9.12
N LEU A 298 5.62 -26.21 -8.12
CA LEU A 298 4.41 -26.90 -7.65
C LEU A 298 3.39 -27.07 -8.79
N ALA A 299 3.12 -26.00 -9.55
CA ALA A 299 2.14 -26.03 -10.62
C ALA A 299 2.60 -26.86 -11.82
N SER A 300 3.89 -26.79 -12.21
CA SER A 300 4.42 -27.48 -13.39
C SER A 300 4.64 -28.97 -13.16
N ALA A 301 5.02 -29.39 -11.97
CA ALA A 301 5.32 -30.79 -11.64
C ALA A 301 4.09 -31.57 -11.15
N GLY A 302 2.92 -30.93 -11.00
CA GLY A 302 1.73 -31.54 -10.41
C GLY A 302 1.91 -31.92 -8.92
N LEU A 303 2.85 -31.27 -8.23
CA LEU A 303 3.17 -31.52 -6.82
C LEU A 303 2.36 -30.62 -5.88
N THR A 304 1.14 -30.26 -6.29
CA THR A 304 0.26 -29.38 -5.55
C THR A 304 -0.24 -30.10 -4.29
N THR A 305 0.29 -29.68 -3.14
CA THR A 305 -0.13 -30.14 -1.82
C THR A 305 -0.53 -28.96 -0.95
N TRP A 306 -1.45 -29.18 -0.01
CA TRP A 306 -1.87 -28.17 0.94
C TRP A 306 -0.71 -27.55 1.72
N ALA A 307 0.18 -28.39 2.26
CA ALA A 307 1.33 -27.94 3.03
C ALA A 307 2.34 -27.18 2.15
N GLY A 308 2.67 -27.70 0.97
CA GLY A 308 3.58 -27.05 0.04
C GLY A 308 3.09 -25.67 -0.39
N THR A 309 1.80 -25.58 -0.74
CA THR A 309 1.17 -24.30 -1.10
C THR A 309 1.19 -23.32 0.07
N ALA A 310 0.80 -23.75 1.27
CA ALA A 310 0.81 -22.87 2.46
C ALA A 310 2.21 -22.36 2.78
N ILE A 311 3.25 -23.18 2.66
CA ILE A 311 4.65 -22.76 2.85
C ILE A 311 5.05 -21.71 1.81
N VAL A 312 4.72 -21.93 0.54
CA VAL A 312 5.02 -20.98 -0.55
C VAL A 312 4.30 -19.65 -0.32
N TRP A 313 3.02 -19.67 0.05
CA TRP A 313 2.25 -18.45 0.39
C TRP A 313 2.85 -17.71 1.59
N ALA A 314 3.26 -18.44 2.63
CA ALA A 314 3.95 -17.84 3.79
C ALA A 314 5.29 -17.21 3.40
N LEU A 315 6.09 -17.86 2.56
CA LEU A 315 7.36 -17.30 2.05
C LEU A 315 7.13 -16.03 1.24
N ILE A 316 6.13 -15.99 0.35
CA ILE A 316 5.77 -14.78 -0.39
C ILE A 316 5.38 -13.68 0.60
N GLY A 317 4.57 -13.98 1.60
CA GLY A 317 4.20 -13.01 2.65
C GLY A 317 5.41 -12.46 3.41
N ILE A 318 6.35 -13.31 3.82
CA ILE A 318 7.62 -12.91 4.45
C ILE A 318 8.40 -11.97 3.51
N GLY A 319 8.58 -12.37 2.26
CA GLY A 319 9.31 -11.57 1.27
C GLY A 319 8.70 -10.19 1.05
N MET A 320 7.36 -10.11 0.96
CA MET A 320 6.64 -8.84 0.87
C MET A 320 6.91 -7.93 2.08
N ALA A 321 6.82 -8.47 3.30
CA ALA A 321 7.07 -7.69 4.51
C ALA A 321 8.51 -7.17 4.57
N LEU A 322 9.50 -7.99 4.20
CA LEU A 322 10.91 -7.61 4.17
C LEU A 322 11.20 -6.45 3.20
N VAL A 323 10.42 -6.33 2.12
CA VAL A 323 10.57 -5.23 1.16
C VAL A 323 9.74 -4.01 1.56
N ILE A 324 8.45 -4.20 1.85
CA ILE A 324 7.51 -3.09 2.04
C ILE A 324 7.78 -2.32 3.33
N THR A 325 8.03 -3.03 4.45
CA THR A 325 8.15 -2.39 5.76
C THR A 325 9.30 -1.37 5.86
N PRO A 326 10.52 -1.64 5.34
CA PRO A 326 11.60 -0.67 5.42
C PRO A 326 11.48 0.50 4.42
N THR A 327 10.61 0.40 3.40
CA THR A 327 10.50 1.38 2.30
C THR A 327 10.33 2.81 2.82
N GLY A 328 9.46 3.04 3.79
CA GLY A 328 9.24 4.38 4.34
C GLY A 328 10.46 4.95 5.08
N LYS A 329 11.26 4.11 5.75
CA LYS A 329 12.53 4.51 6.39
C LYS A 329 13.56 4.93 5.33
N VAL A 330 13.74 4.10 4.31
CA VAL A 330 14.69 4.37 3.22
C VAL A 330 14.31 5.62 2.45
N LEU A 331 13.01 5.79 2.15
CA LEU A 331 12.51 6.96 1.43
C LEU A 331 12.83 8.25 2.17
N ARG A 332 12.49 8.34 3.46
CA ARG A 332 12.81 9.51 4.30
C ARG A 332 14.31 9.81 4.39
N ALA A 333 15.14 8.76 4.47
CA ALA A 333 16.60 8.91 4.50
C ALA A 333 17.22 9.29 3.14
N SER A 334 16.44 9.28 2.06
CA SER A 334 16.94 9.47 0.69
C SER A 334 16.64 10.85 0.11
N VAL A 335 15.74 11.61 0.73
CA VAL A 335 15.29 12.92 0.24
C VAL A 335 15.35 13.98 1.33
N GLU A 336 15.38 15.25 0.94
CA GLU A 336 15.29 16.39 1.86
C GLU A 336 13.91 16.45 2.54
N PRO A 337 13.79 17.02 3.75
CA PRO A 337 12.53 17.10 4.48
C PRO A 337 11.36 17.69 3.69
N ASN A 338 11.61 18.75 2.92
CA ASN A 338 10.62 19.41 2.06
C ASN A 338 10.15 18.55 0.87
N ALA A 339 10.98 17.58 0.42
CA ALA A 339 10.65 16.68 -0.68
C ALA A 339 9.94 15.38 -0.23
N ILE A 340 9.86 15.11 1.08
CA ILE A 340 9.27 13.87 1.62
C ILE A 340 7.84 13.64 1.12
N PRO A 341 6.91 14.61 1.16
CA PRO A 341 5.54 14.38 0.69
C PRO A 341 5.47 13.99 -0.79
N GLY A 342 6.26 14.68 -1.63
CA GLY A 342 6.35 14.35 -3.07
C GLY A 342 6.94 12.97 -3.33
N ALA A 343 7.93 12.55 -2.55
CA ALA A 343 8.54 11.24 -2.66
C ALA A 343 7.58 10.10 -2.25
N PHE A 344 6.76 10.30 -1.20
CA PHE A 344 5.72 9.34 -0.82
C PHE A 344 4.62 9.25 -1.88
N ALA A 345 4.19 10.38 -2.44
CA ALA A 345 3.22 10.40 -3.53
C ALA A 345 3.75 9.67 -4.78
N ALA A 346 5.02 9.88 -5.13
CA ALA A 346 5.67 9.17 -6.22
C ALA A 346 5.79 7.66 -5.93
N GLN A 347 6.18 7.26 -4.71
CA GLN A 347 6.21 5.86 -4.29
C GLN A 347 4.83 5.20 -4.46
N PHE A 348 3.78 5.89 -4.01
CA PHE A 348 2.41 5.40 -4.17
C PHE A 348 2.08 5.15 -5.64
N SER A 349 2.25 6.14 -6.52
CA SER A 349 1.93 6.01 -7.94
C SER A 349 2.78 4.93 -8.64
N LEU A 350 4.09 4.91 -8.39
CA LEU A 350 5.00 3.97 -9.05
C LEU A 350 4.81 2.52 -8.56
N SER A 351 4.46 2.32 -7.28
CA SER A 351 4.12 0.97 -6.81
C SER A 351 2.85 0.46 -7.47
N HIS A 352 1.82 1.29 -7.64
CA HIS A 352 0.57 0.92 -8.30
C HIS A 352 0.76 0.60 -9.79
N LEU A 353 1.73 1.25 -10.45
CA LEU A 353 2.11 0.92 -11.83
C LEU A 353 2.66 -0.52 -11.94
N ALA A 354 3.42 -1.01 -10.95
CA ALA A 354 3.89 -2.39 -10.94
C ALA A 354 2.71 -3.38 -10.84
N TRP A 355 1.73 -3.10 -9.99
CA TRP A 355 0.51 -3.91 -9.87
C TRP A 355 -0.36 -3.85 -11.14
N LEU A 356 -0.41 -2.72 -11.83
CA LEU A 356 -1.12 -2.58 -13.10
C LEU A 356 -0.60 -3.55 -14.17
N ILE A 357 0.68 -3.87 -14.15
CA ILE A 357 1.31 -4.85 -15.06
C ILE A 357 1.03 -6.29 -14.60
N THR A 358 1.12 -6.55 -13.31
CA THR A 358 1.12 -7.94 -12.81
C THR A 358 -0.28 -8.54 -12.62
N TYR A 359 -1.30 -7.73 -12.32
CA TYR A 359 -2.67 -8.23 -12.17
C TYR A 359 -3.27 -8.83 -13.44
N PRO A 360 -3.14 -8.21 -14.63
CA PRO A 360 -3.60 -8.85 -15.88
C PRO A 360 -2.87 -10.18 -16.15
N ILE A 361 -1.56 -10.23 -15.90
CA ILE A 361 -0.76 -11.45 -16.11
C ILE A 361 -1.27 -12.56 -15.17
N ALA A 362 -1.44 -12.27 -13.88
CA ALA A 362 -1.95 -13.26 -12.93
C ALA A 362 -3.36 -13.75 -13.31
N GLY A 363 -4.25 -12.81 -13.67
CA GLY A 363 -5.65 -13.14 -13.95
C GLY A 363 -5.86 -13.77 -15.32
N TRP A 364 -5.49 -13.05 -16.38
CA TRP A 364 -5.78 -13.49 -17.75
C TRP A 364 -4.92 -14.67 -18.19
N LEU A 365 -3.61 -14.62 -17.97
CA LEU A 365 -2.73 -15.72 -18.35
C LEU A 365 -2.99 -16.95 -17.49
N GLY A 366 -3.28 -16.75 -16.19
CA GLY A 366 -3.64 -17.83 -15.28
C GLY A 366 -4.91 -18.56 -15.68
N THR A 367 -5.92 -17.84 -16.16
CA THR A 367 -7.20 -18.40 -16.58
C THR A 367 -7.12 -19.07 -17.98
N ASN A 368 -6.44 -18.43 -18.95
CA ASN A 368 -6.49 -18.88 -20.35
C ASN A 368 -5.37 -19.84 -20.73
N VAL A 369 -4.23 -19.82 -20.04
CA VAL A 369 -3.06 -20.66 -20.34
C VAL A 369 -2.71 -21.59 -19.18
N GLY A 370 -3.06 -21.21 -17.96
CA GLY A 370 -2.84 -21.97 -16.73
C GLY A 370 -1.87 -21.32 -15.76
N PHE A 371 -1.89 -21.80 -14.52
CA PHE A 371 -1.10 -21.24 -13.41
C PHE A 371 0.40 -21.34 -13.66
N ALA A 372 0.91 -22.44 -14.22
CA ALA A 372 2.33 -22.61 -14.51
C ALA A 372 2.87 -21.51 -15.41
N ALA A 373 2.16 -21.15 -16.49
CA ALA A 373 2.54 -20.10 -17.43
C ALA A 373 2.47 -18.70 -16.76
N ALA A 374 1.38 -18.40 -16.07
CA ALA A 374 1.21 -17.13 -15.40
C ALA A 374 2.27 -16.91 -14.31
N TRP A 375 2.51 -17.92 -13.49
CA TRP A 375 3.48 -17.84 -12.40
C TRP A 375 4.92 -17.81 -12.91
N SER A 376 5.22 -18.48 -14.05
CA SER A 376 6.53 -18.35 -14.72
C SER A 376 6.78 -16.92 -15.20
N ALA A 377 5.80 -16.28 -15.83
CA ALA A 377 5.89 -14.86 -16.23
C ALA A 377 6.08 -13.94 -15.02
N LEU A 378 5.32 -14.16 -13.94
CA LEU A 378 5.44 -13.39 -12.71
C LEU A 378 6.78 -13.64 -11.99
N ALA A 379 7.29 -14.88 -11.99
CA ALA A 379 8.62 -15.22 -11.47
C ALA A 379 9.74 -14.51 -12.25
N ALA A 380 9.61 -14.44 -13.57
CA ALA A 380 10.55 -13.67 -14.41
C ALA A 380 10.53 -12.19 -14.07
N LEU A 381 9.34 -11.59 -13.86
CA LEU A 381 9.21 -10.19 -13.43
C LEU A 381 9.77 -9.98 -12.02
N ALA A 382 9.55 -10.91 -11.08
CA ALA A 382 10.13 -10.85 -9.74
C ALA A 382 11.66 -10.91 -9.80
N GLY A 383 12.22 -11.79 -10.63
CA GLY A 383 13.64 -11.89 -10.90
C GLY A 383 14.22 -10.60 -11.50
N ALA A 384 13.54 -10.04 -12.52
CA ALA A 384 13.93 -8.77 -13.13
C ALA A 384 13.92 -7.62 -12.10
N GLY A 385 12.91 -7.58 -11.23
CA GLY A 385 12.84 -6.63 -10.13
C GLY A 385 13.99 -6.78 -9.13
N ALA A 386 14.30 -8.01 -8.73
CA ALA A 386 15.41 -8.30 -7.82
C ALA A 386 16.77 -7.93 -8.43
N ILE A 387 17.03 -8.30 -9.67
CA ILE A 387 18.25 -7.94 -10.43
C ILE A 387 18.33 -6.43 -10.59
N GLY A 388 17.21 -5.79 -11.00
CA GLY A 388 17.14 -4.34 -11.13
C GLY A 388 17.50 -3.61 -9.83
N ALA A 389 17.03 -4.12 -8.69
CA ALA A 389 17.38 -3.55 -7.38
C ALA A 389 18.88 -3.68 -7.08
N LEU A 390 19.48 -4.81 -7.39
CA LEU A 390 20.94 -5.03 -7.20
C LEU A 390 21.76 -4.08 -8.05
N LEU A 391 21.35 -3.82 -9.29
CA LEU A 391 22.05 -2.97 -10.25
C LEU A 391 21.84 -1.47 -9.96
N LEU A 392 20.62 -1.08 -9.61
CA LEU A 392 20.22 0.33 -9.45
C LEU A 392 20.49 0.89 -8.05
N TRP A 393 20.68 0.02 -7.04
CA TRP A 393 20.96 0.43 -5.67
C TRP A 393 22.40 0.09 -5.28
N PRO A 394 23.33 1.03 -5.30
CA PRO A 394 24.74 0.79 -4.99
C PRO A 394 24.96 0.24 -3.57
N ARG A 395 25.97 -0.62 -3.41
CA ARG A 395 26.33 -1.19 -2.09
C ARG A 395 26.90 -0.16 -1.14
N HIS A 396 27.63 0.82 -1.64
CA HIS A 396 28.30 1.87 -0.88
C HIS A 396 27.65 3.21 -1.18
N ASP A 397 26.73 3.63 -0.31
CA ASP A 397 26.12 4.94 -0.37
C ASP A 397 26.84 5.86 0.63
N GLY A 398 27.68 6.75 0.14
CA GLY A 398 28.48 7.69 0.94
C GLY A 398 27.67 8.62 1.88
N ARG A 399 26.32 8.59 1.80
CA ARG A 399 25.44 9.34 2.71
C ARG A 399 25.16 8.64 4.06
N GLN A 400 25.58 7.40 4.28
CA GLN A 400 25.49 6.77 5.61
C GLN A 400 26.55 7.31 6.59
N ALA A 401 27.59 7.98 6.10
CA ALA A 401 28.66 8.57 6.93
C ALA A 401 28.29 9.94 7.56
N ALA A 402 27.16 10.55 7.21
CA ALA A 402 26.79 11.89 7.67
C ALA A 402 25.87 11.94 8.90
N THR A 403 25.58 10.81 9.55
CA THR A 403 24.89 10.74 10.84
C THR A 403 25.85 10.42 12.00
N GLY A 404 27.09 10.86 11.91
CA GLY A 404 27.94 11.06 13.08
C GLY A 404 27.34 12.16 13.97
N PRO A 405 27.56 12.13 15.29
CA PRO A 405 27.03 13.17 16.18
C PRO A 405 27.48 14.54 15.66
N VAL A 406 26.51 15.45 15.53
CA VAL A 406 26.78 16.86 15.20
C VAL A 406 27.82 17.35 16.19
N ALA A 407 29.05 17.67 15.69
CA ALA A 407 30.08 18.24 16.51
C ALA A 407 29.49 19.52 17.15
N PRO A 408 29.69 19.75 18.46
CA PRO A 408 29.20 20.97 19.09
C PRO A 408 29.82 22.17 18.37
N VAL A 409 28.98 23.10 17.95
CA VAL A 409 29.39 24.37 17.36
C VAL A 409 30.44 25.00 18.30
N PRO A 410 31.68 25.36 17.85
CA PRO A 410 32.64 26.00 18.70
C PRO A 410 32.02 27.26 19.27
N GLY A 411 31.99 27.36 20.60
CA GLY A 411 31.32 28.42 21.33
C GLY A 411 31.75 29.81 20.83
N GLY A 412 30.75 30.57 20.39
CA GLY A 412 30.87 32.00 20.21
C GLY A 412 31.35 32.62 21.55
N ARG A 413 32.48 33.30 21.56
CA ARG A 413 32.94 34.05 22.71
C ARG A 413 31.83 34.97 23.18
N PRO A 414 31.58 35.07 24.50
CA PRO A 414 30.66 36.08 25.02
C PRO A 414 31.20 37.46 24.67
N ALA A 415 30.37 38.28 24.05
CA ALA A 415 30.66 39.68 23.81
C ALA A 415 30.93 40.37 25.16
N ASP A 416 32.11 40.97 25.28
CA ASP A 416 32.56 41.72 26.42
C ASP A 416 31.66 42.95 26.63
N ARG A 417 30.92 42.99 27.76
CA ARG A 417 30.00 44.09 28.15
C ARG A 417 30.70 45.20 28.86
N SER A 418 32.01 45.49 28.58
CA SER A 418 32.78 46.46 29.32
C SER A 418 33.01 47.82 28.64
N THR A 419 32.28 48.18 27.55
CA THR A 419 32.54 49.46 26.85
C THR A 419 31.29 50.33 26.63
N LEU A 420 30.33 50.35 27.57
CA LEU A 420 29.26 51.39 27.58
C LEU A 420 29.09 51.99 28.97
N SER A 421 30.17 52.54 29.50
CA SER A 421 30.08 53.44 30.66
C SER A 421 31.17 54.48 30.60
N LYS A 422 31.09 55.40 29.62
CA LYS A 422 31.73 56.76 29.67
C LYS A 422 31.26 57.55 28.47
N ALA A 423 30.16 58.23 28.58
CA ALA A 423 29.87 59.55 27.99
C ALA A 423 28.53 60.07 28.44
N ALA A 424 28.58 61.04 29.36
CA ALA A 424 27.59 62.03 29.77
C ALA A 424 26.31 61.54 30.43
#